data_bb5f4597915b3653d85fe52c19325f35
#
_entry.id   bb5f4597915b3653d85fe52c19325f35
#
_cell.length_a   1.000
_cell.length_b   1.000
_cell.length_c   1.000
_cell.angle_alpha   90.00
_cell.angle_beta   90.00
_cell.angle_gamma   90.00
#
_symmetry.space_group_name_H-M   'P 1'
#
loop_
_entity.id
_entity.type
_entity.pdbx_description
1 polymer ?
#
loop_
_entity_poly.entity_id
_entity_poly.type
_entity_poly.pdbx_seq_one_letter_code
_entity_poly.pdbx_strand_id
1 'polypeptide(L)'
;MLMLKRFKACRKEGDKMSTEYVYKSTKKIEEILNAITHGVGTLLAVIGLVAMLYYGYDKGILHLTSIIVYGVSMILLYLASTLYHSFSFCSQKVQSVFKCIDHSAIYLLIAGNYTPFALIALYGTLGWAVFGVVWGLALAGIVFQIFFYNRFRVIGTICYLVMGWLAVTIVNPLLDTLSVEAIWWLVAGGVLYSIGAIFLFSA
;
A
#
# COMPACT_ATOMS: atom_id res chain seq x y z
N MET A 1 30.81 21.67 -44.59
CA MET A 1 29.70 20.70 -44.34
C MET A 1 30.02 19.68 -43.24
N LEU A 2 31.22 19.10 -43.15
CA LEU A 2 31.61 18.15 -42.11
C LEU A 2 31.67 18.75 -40.67
N MET A 3 32.18 19.95 -40.51
CA MET A 3 32.26 20.63 -39.20
C MET A 3 30.88 20.89 -38.57
N LEU A 4 29.90 21.32 -39.36
CA LEU A 4 28.53 21.55 -38.89
C LEU A 4 27.83 20.24 -38.43
N LYS A 5 28.12 19.13 -39.09
CA LYS A 5 27.61 17.80 -38.67
C LYS A 5 28.23 17.36 -37.35
N ARG A 6 29.53 17.56 -37.13
CA ARG A 6 30.21 17.25 -35.86
C ARG A 6 29.71 18.17 -34.72
N PHE A 7 29.48 19.44 -34.96
CA PHE A 7 28.96 20.34 -33.95
C PHE A 7 27.52 19.99 -33.51
N LYS A 8 26.66 19.59 -34.46
CA LYS A 8 25.31 19.09 -34.17
C LYS A 8 25.32 17.77 -33.42
N ALA A 9 26.25 16.87 -33.72
CA ALA A 9 26.40 15.60 -33.02
C ALA A 9 26.87 15.80 -31.56
N CYS A 10 27.88 16.65 -31.34
CA CYS A 10 28.39 16.97 -30.00
C CYS A 10 27.35 17.66 -29.11
N ARG A 11 26.53 18.56 -29.69
CA ARG A 11 25.41 19.22 -29.00
C ARG A 11 24.33 18.21 -28.60
N LYS A 12 24.02 17.26 -29.49
CA LYS A 12 23.02 16.22 -29.24
C LYS A 12 23.46 15.22 -28.15
N GLU A 13 24.76 14.91 -28.05
CA GLU A 13 25.35 14.11 -26.99
C GLU A 13 25.37 14.87 -25.66
N GLY A 14 25.72 16.16 -25.65
CA GLY A 14 25.66 17.00 -24.46
C GLY A 14 24.23 17.12 -23.89
N ASP A 15 23.23 17.35 -24.78
CA ASP A 15 21.82 17.37 -24.39
C ASP A 15 21.33 16.04 -23.84
N LYS A 16 21.75 14.90 -24.40
CA LYS A 16 21.44 13.56 -23.88
C LYS A 16 22.07 13.31 -22.50
N MET A 17 23.32 13.69 -22.33
CA MET A 17 24.05 13.49 -21.07
C MET A 17 23.48 14.34 -19.94
N SER A 18 23.09 15.61 -20.23
CA SER A 18 22.42 16.45 -19.24
C SER A 18 21.04 15.92 -18.86
N THR A 19 20.27 15.44 -19.83
CA THR A 19 18.93 14.85 -19.58
C THR A 19 19.02 13.57 -18.75
N GLU A 20 19.99 12.71 -19.03
CA GLU A 20 20.21 11.49 -18.26
C GLU A 20 20.67 11.76 -16.82
N TYR A 21 21.53 12.78 -16.65
CA TYR A 21 21.96 13.20 -15.30
C TYR A 21 20.81 13.75 -14.49
N VAL A 22 19.99 14.63 -15.07
CA VAL A 22 18.79 15.19 -14.43
C VAL A 22 17.84 14.06 -14.05
N TYR A 23 17.54 13.13 -14.95
CA TYR A 23 16.67 11.98 -14.68
C TYR A 23 17.16 11.12 -13.50
N LYS A 24 18.46 10.76 -13.49
CA LYS A 24 19.05 9.97 -12.39
C LYS A 24 19.00 10.73 -11.06
N SER A 25 19.24 12.02 -11.07
CA SER A 25 19.18 12.88 -9.89
C SER A 25 17.76 12.99 -9.33
N THR A 26 16.77 13.23 -10.20
CA THR A 26 15.36 13.31 -9.84
C THR A 26 14.87 12.00 -9.22
N LYS A 27 15.16 10.89 -9.88
CA LYS A 27 14.80 9.56 -9.36
C LYS A 27 15.41 9.28 -7.99
N LYS A 28 16.65 9.70 -7.76
CA LYS A 28 17.30 9.53 -6.45
C LYS A 28 16.60 10.34 -5.36
N ILE A 29 16.19 11.56 -5.65
CA ILE A 29 15.46 12.42 -4.72
C ILE A 29 14.09 11.81 -4.40
N GLU A 30 13.36 11.31 -5.41
CA GLU A 30 12.08 10.65 -5.24
C GLU A 30 12.19 9.44 -4.31
N GLU A 31 13.17 8.56 -4.51
CA GLU A 31 13.37 7.38 -3.66
C GLU A 31 13.71 7.76 -2.21
N ILE A 32 14.53 8.79 -2.01
CA ILE A 32 14.85 9.29 -0.66
C ILE A 32 13.62 9.88 0.02
N LEU A 33 12.83 10.70 -0.69
CA LEU A 33 11.60 11.28 -0.15
C LEU A 33 10.58 10.20 0.21
N ASN A 34 10.42 9.20 -0.65
CA ASN A 34 9.55 8.05 -0.38
C ASN A 34 10.03 7.27 0.85
N ALA A 35 11.33 6.99 0.97
CA ALA A 35 11.88 6.32 2.16
C ALA A 35 11.63 7.12 3.44
N ILE A 36 11.81 8.45 3.41
CA ILE A 36 11.58 9.31 4.58
C ILE A 36 10.08 9.36 4.93
N THR A 37 9.20 9.63 3.97
CA THR A 37 7.76 9.76 4.23
C THR A 37 7.16 8.46 4.73
N HIS A 38 7.54 7.31 4.18
CA HIS A 38 7.08 6.00 4.64
C HIS A 38 7.73 5.61 5.99
N GLY A 39 8.97 6.03 6.24
CA GLY A 39 9.60 5.88 7.56
C GLY A 39 8.86 6.65 8.66
N VAL A 40 8.47 7.90 8.38
CA VAL A 40 7.59 8.67 9.27
C VAL A 40 6.24 7.98 9.42
N GLY A 41 5.66 7.45 8.32
CA GLY A 41 4.45 6.66 8.35
C GLY A 41 4.55 5.44 9.28
N THR A 42 5.69 4.74 9.27
CA THR A 42 5.96 3.62 10.19
C THR A 42 5.92 4.06 11.65
N LEU A 43 6.55 5.16 11.99
CA LEU A 43 6.54 5.70 13.36
C LEU A 43 5.12 6.11 13.78
N LEU A 44 4.39 6.78 12.92
CA LEU A 44 2.99 7.16 13.18
C LEU A 44 2.08 5.93 13.34
N ALA A 45 2.31 4.87 12.56
CA ALA A 45 1.57 3.61 12.68
C ALA A 45 1.83 2.93 14.04
N VAL A 46 3.06 2.95 14.53
CA VAL A 46 3.40 2.44 15.88
C VAL A 46 2.69 3.27 16.96
N ILE A 47 2.75 4.60 16.89
CA ILE A 47 2.06 5.49 17.83
C ILE A 47 0.55 5.23 17.79
N GLY A 48 -0.01 5.11 16.57
CA GLY A 48 -1.43 4.82 16.37
C GLY A 48 -1.84 3.48 16.98
N LEU A 49 -1.02 2.42 16.80
CA LEU A 49 -1.28 1.12 17.42
C LEU A 49 -1.28 1.22 18.95
N VAL A 50 -0.28 1.88 19.53
CA VAL A 50 -0.22 2.08 21.00
C VAL A 50 -1.44 2.85 21.50
N ALA A 51 -1.85 3.91 20.80
CA ALA A 51 -3.05 4.66 21.15
C ALA A 51 -4.31 3.80 21.06
N MET A 52 -4.49 3.05 19.99
CA MET A 52 -5.63 2.13 19.83
C MET A 52 -5.66 1.06 20.92
N LEU A 53 -4.51 0.51 21.31
CA LEU A 53 -4.41 -0.45 22.40
C LEU A 53 -4.80 0.19 23.74
N TYR A 54 -4.33 1.41 24.02
CA TYR A 54 -4.66 2.14 25.25
C TYR A 54 -6.17 2.36 25.41
N TYR A 55 -6.89 2.69 24.33
CA TYR A 55 -8.33 2.93 24.36
C TYR A 55 -9.20 1.69 24.16
N GLY A 56 -8.60 0.57 23.74
CA GLY A 56 -9.35 -0.62 23.34
C GLY A 56 -9.05 -1.90 24.12
N TYR A 57 -8.06 -1.88 25.04
CA TYR A 57 -7.58 -3.12 25.71
C TYR A 57 -8.64 -3.80 26.57
N ASP A 58 -9.58 -3.03 27.14
CA ASP A 58 -10.65 -3.51 28.03
C ASP A 58 -11.95 -3.90 27.30
N LYS A 59 -12.04 -3.68 25.98
CA LYS A 59 -13.25 -3.94 25.19
C LYS A 59 -13.43 -5.38 24.73
N GLY A 60 -12.57 -6.29 25.20
CA GLY A 60 -12.64 -7.71 24.94
C GLY A 60 -11.74 -8.21 23.81
N ILE A 61 -11.63 -9.54 23.71
CA ILE A 61 -10.62 -10.19 22.87
C ILE A 61 -10.77 -9.89 21.37
N LEU A 62 -11.99 -9.76 20.84
CA LEU A 62 -12.21 -9.45 19.42
C LEU A 62 -11.74 -8.03 19.08
N HIS A 63 -11.97 -7.07 19.99
CA HIS A 63 -11.46 -5.69 19.82
C HIS A 63 -9.94 -5.68 19.84
N LEU A 64 -9.34 -6.33 20.83
CA LEU A 64 -7.90 -6.41 20.98
C LEU A 64 -7.23 -7.05 19.75
N THR A 65 -7.75 -8.19 19.30
CA THR A 65 -7.25 -8.87 18.10
C THR A 65 -7.37 -7.99 16.87
N SER A 66 -8.51 -7.33 16.68
CA SER A 66 -8.75 -6.45 15.53
C SER A 66 -7.79 -5.26 15.50
N ILE A 67 -7.55 -4.63 16.65
CA ILE A 67 -6.59 -3.52 16.80
C ILE A 67 -5.17 -3.98 16.47
N ILE A 68 -4.75 -5.12 17.00
CA ILE A 68 -3.41 -5.67 16.76
C ILE A 68 -3.24 -6.01 15.28
N VAL A 69 -4.18 -6.73 14.69
CA VAL A 69 -4.10 -7.14 13.28
C VAL A 69 -4.04 -5.92 12.36
N TYR A 70 -4.90 -4.94 12.56
CA TYR A 70 -4.91 -3.71 11.78
C TYR A 70 -3.61 -2.92 11.96
N GLY A 71 -3.22 -2.62 13.21
CA GLY A 71 -2.04 -1.81 13.50
C GLY A 71 -0.73 -2.47 13.03
N VAL A 72 -0.59 -3.78 13.22
CA VAL A 72 0.58 -4.53 12.73
C VAL A 72 0.62 -4.55 11.21
N SER A 73 -0.51 -4.75 10.53
CA SER A 73 -0.53 -4.71 9.06
C SER A 73 -0.13 -3.34 8.50
N MET A 74 -0.52 -2.25 9.18
CA MET A 74 -0.13 -0.89 8.82
C MET A 74 1.37 -0.65 9.02
N ILE A 75 1.93 -1.09 10.15
CA ILE A 75 3.37 -1.01 10.43
C ILE A 75 4.15 -1.80 9.37
N LEU A 76 3.72 -3.01 9.06
CA LEU A 76 4.38 -3.86 8.06
C LEU A 76 4.36 -3.24 6.67
N LEU A 77 3.25 -2.60 6.25
CA LEU A 77 3.19 -1.91 4.96
C LEU A 77 4.21 -0.77 4.90
N TYR A 78 4.15 0.16 5.84
CA TYR A 78 5.03 1.33 5.82
C TYR A 78 6.50 0.94 5.99
N LEU A 79 6.80 -0.07 6.82
CA LEU A 79 8.15 -0.59 6.98
C LEU A 79 8.66 -1.26 5.69
N ALA A 80 7.85 -2.10 5.06
CA ALA A 80 8.20 -2.76 3.79
C ALA A 80 8.50 -1.72 2.70
N SER A 81 7.67 -0.70 2.59
CA SER A 81 7.85 0.39 1.64
C SER A 81 9.09 1.24 1.95
N THR A 82 9.33 1.56 3.22
CA THR A 82 10.56 2.25 3.66
C THR A 82 11.81 1.48 3.24
N LEU A 83 11.81 0.16 3.48
CA LEU A 83 12.94 -0.71 3.12
C LEU A 83 13.09 -0.81 1.58
N TYR A 84 12.00 -0.97 0.83
CA TYR A 84 12.05 -1.00 -0.63
C TYR A 84 12.70 0.26 -1.19
N HIS A 85 12.26 1.45 -0.78
CA HIS A 85 12.79 2.72 -1.24
C HIS A 85 14.23 2.97 -0.75
N SER A 86 14.58 2.54 0.48
CA SER A 86 15.94 2.65 1.01
C SER A 86 16.93 1.77 0.25
N PHE A 87 16.50 0.59 -0.22
CA PHE A 87 17.35 -0.34 -0.98
C PHE A 87 17.20 -0.21 -2.51
N SER A 88 16.57 0.85 -2.99
CA SER A 88 16.35 1.10 -4.43
C SER A 88 17.64 1.23 -5.25
N PHE A 89 18.78 1.53 -4.60
CA PHE A 89 20.10 1.64 -5.24
C PHE A 89 20.98 0.39 -5.05
N CYS A 90 20.47 -0.66 -4.44
CA CYS A 90 21.16 -1.92 -4.28
C CYS A 90 21.09 -2.79 -5.56
N SER A 91 21.59 -4.03 -5.48
CA SER A 91 21.52 -4.97 -6.60
C SER A 91 20.08 -5.26 -7.00
N GLN A 92 19.87 -5.60 -8.29
CA GLN A 92 18.53 -5.91 -8.83
C GLN A 92 17.81 -7.01 -8.07
N LYS A 93 18.54 -8.01 -7.54
CA LYS A 93 17.96 -9.07 -6.72
C LYS A 93 17.36 -8.51 -5.42
N VAL A 94 18.10 -7.66 -4.72
CA VAL A 94 17.64 -7.03 -3.48
C VAL A 94 16.43 -6.15 -3.75
N GLN A 95 16.48 -5.31 -4.78
CA GLN A 95 15.35 -4.47 -5.17
C GLN A 95 14.09 -5.31 -5.46
N SER A 96 14.22 -6.40 -6.23
CA SER A 96 13.09 -7.27 -6.58
C SER A 96 12.45 -7.92 -5.37
N VAL A 97 13.25 -8.34 -4.38
CA VAL A 97 12.75 -8.94 -3.14
C VAL A 97 11.97 -7.91 -2.34
N PHE A 98 12.55 -6.73 -2.04
CA PHE A 98 11.88 -5.71 -1.26
C PHE A 98 10.63 -5.16 -1.97
N LYS A 99 10.68 -5.03 -3.29
CA LYS A 99 9.52 -4.63 -4.07
C LYS A 99 8.38 -5.66 -4.01
N CYS A 100 8.71 -6.95 -4.04
CA CYS A 100 7.72 -8.02 -3.87
C CYS A 100 7.07 -7.96 -2.47
N ILE A 101 7.88 -7.73 -1.43
CA ILE A 101 7.41 -7.61 -0.04
C ILE A 101 6.50 -6.38 0.11
N ASP A 102 6.93 -5.22 -0.39
CA ASP A 102 6.17 -3.96 -0.37
C ASP A 102 4.79 -4.13 -1.00
N HIS A 103 4.72 -4.67 -2.21
CA HIS A 103 3.44 -4.92 -2.90
C HIS A 103 2.59 -6.00 -2.22
N SER A 104 3.20 -7.02 -1.61
CA SER A 104 2.48 -8.03 -0.84
C SER A 104 1.86 -7.45 0.43
N ALA A 105 2.54 -6.47 1.05
CA ALA A 105 2.05 -5.81 2.25
C ALA A 105 0.77 -4.99 2.00
N ILE A 106 0.48 -4.58 0.76
CA ILE A 106 -0.78 -3.91 0.40
C ILE A 106 -1.98 -4.86 0.63
N TYR A 107 -1.89 -6.13 0.19
CA TYR A 107 -2.94 -7.12 0.45
C TYR A 107 -3.16 -7.32 1.95
N LEU A 108 -2.06 -7.39 2.70
CA LEU A 108 -2.11 -7.56 4.15
C LEU A 108 -2.79 -6.37 4.83
N LEU A 109 -2.48 -5.14 4.42
CA LEU A 109 -3.11 -3.94 4.96
C LEU A 109 -4.60 -3.88 4.61
N ILE A 110 -5.00 -4.23 3.38
CA ILE A 110 -6.41 -4.26 3.00
C ILE A 110 -7.17 -5.22 3.92
N ALA A 111 -6.67 -6.46 4.10
CA ALA A 111 -7.31 -7.43 5.00
C ALA A 111 -7.29 -6.97 6.46
N GLY A 112 -6.21 -6.36 6.91
CA GLY A 112 -6.09 -5.74 8.23
C GLY A 112 -7.13 -4.65 8.46
N ASN A 113 -7.36 -3.78 7.48
CA ASN A 113 -8.40 -2.74 7.53
C ASN A 113 -9.83 -3.31 7.66
N TYR A 114 -10.13 -4.41 6.96
CA TYR A 114 -11.43 -5.08 7.07
C TYR A 114 -11.65 -5.76 8.42
N THR A 115 -10.59 -6.15 9.11
CA THR A 115 -10.68 -6.96 10.33
C THR A 115 -11.55 -6.31 11.43
N PRO A 116 -11.37 -5.03 11.82
CA PRO A 116 -12.24 -4.41 12.82
C PRO A 116 -13.70 -4.26 12.33
N PHE A 117 -13.94 -3.96 11.05
CA PHE A 117 -15.30 -3.90 10.52
C PHE A 117 -15.98 -5.26 10.54
N ALA A 118 -15.26 -6.31 10.14
CA ALA A 118 -15.79 -7.67 10.12
C ALA A 118 -16.06 -8.22 11.52
N LEU A 119 -15.09 -8.12 12.43
CA LEU A 119 -15.18 -8.78 13.74
C LEU A 119 -15.92 -7.96 14.80
N ILE A 120 -15.98 -6.62 14.66
CA ILE A 120 -16.60 -5.74 15.65
C ILE A 120 -17.92 -5.18 15.12
N ALA A 121 -17.90 -4.50 13.94
CA ALA A 121 -19.09 -3.81 13.46
C ALA A 121 -20.14 -4.80 12.91
N LEU A 122 -19.77 -5.73 12.07
CA LEU A 122 -20.70 -6.68 11.47
C LEU A 122 -21.09 -7.82 12.41
N TYR A 123 -20.14 -8.24 13.24
CA TYR A 123 -20.32 -9.31 14.24
C TYR A 123 -21.12 -10.55 13.74
N GLY A 124 -20.96 -11.71 14.38
CA GLY A 124 -21.69 -12.93 14.03
C GLY A 124 -21.27 -13.55 12.70
N THR A 125 -22.17 -14.30 12.07
CA THR A 125 -21.89 -15.12 10.88
C THR A 125 -21.45 -14.29 9.68
N LEU A 126 -22.08 -13.12 9.46
CA LEU A 126 -21.73 -12.24 8.36
C LEU A 126 -20.30 -11.68 8.53
N GLY A 127 -19.97 -11.25 9.75
CA GLY A 127 -18.64 -10.73 10.06
C GLY A 127 -17.55 -11.78 9.82
N TRP A 128 -17.74 -13.01 10.28
CA TRP A 128 -16.80 -14.10 10.04
C TRP A 128 -16.69 -14.48 8.56
N ALA A 129 -17.81 -14.45 7.81
CA ALA A 129 -17.79 -14.70 6.36
C ALA A 129 -16.97 -13.62 5.62
N VAL A 130 -17.19 -12.34 5.93
CA VAL A 130 -16.42 -11.22 5.35
C VAL A 130 -14.94 -11.34 5.70
N PHE A 131 -14.63 -11.62 6.97
CA PHE A 131 -13.25 -11.85 7.42
C PHE A 131 -12.58 -12.96 6.61
N GLY A 132 -13.22 -14.13 6.50
CA GLY A 132 -12.68 -15.27 5.75
C GLY A 132 -12.47 -15.00 4.28
N VAL A 133 -13.43 -14.34 3.61
CA VAL A 133 -13.33 -13.97 2.20
C VAL A 133 -12.17 -13.00 1.97
N VAL A 134 -12.09 -11.93 2.76
CA VAL A 134 -11.07 -10.88 2.56
C VAL A 134 -9.67 -11.42 2.85
N TRP A 135 -9.49 -12.18 3.93
CA TRP A 135 -8.21 -12.82 4.24
C TRP A 135 -7.84 -13.90 3.22
N GLY A 136 -8.79 -14.67 2.74
CA GLY A 136 -8.58 -15.64 1.66
C GLY A 136 -8.10 -14.98 0.38
N LEU A 137 -8.74 -13.87 -0.03
CA LEU A 137 -8.31 -13.08 -1.18
C LEU A 137 -6.93 -12.43 -0.99
N ALA A 138 -6.65 -11.94 0.23
CA ALA A 138 -5.34 -11.37 0.53
C ALA A 138 -4.23 -12.41 0.42
N LEU A 139 -4.41 -13.60 0.99
CA LEU A 139 -3.45 -14.70 0.88
C LEU A 139 -3.26 -15.14 -0.57
N ALA A 140 -4.33 -15.29 -1.33
CA ALA A 140 -4.26 -15.61 -2.76
C ALA A 140 -3.52 -14.51 -3.55
N GLY A 141 -3.77 -13.23 -3.24
CA GLY A 141 -3.09 -12.09 -3.83
C GLY A 141 -1.61 -12.05 -3.51
N ILE A 142 -1.20 -12.34 -2.26
CA ILE A 142 0.20 -12.44 -1.85
C ILE A 142 0.90 -13.57 -2.61
N VAL A 143 0.28 -14.76 -2.67
CA VAL A 143 0.82 -15.90 -3.43
C VAL A 143 0.98 -15.52 -4.91
N PHE A 144 -0.05 -14.91 -5.50
CA PHE A 144 0.02 -14.42 -6.88
C PHE A 144 1.16 -13.41 -7.07
N GLN A 145 1.33 -12.47 -6.14
CA GLN A 145 2.39 -11.47 -6.17
C GLN A 145 3.78 -12.11 -6.16
N ILE A 146 4.01 -13.11 -5.30
CA ILE A 146 5.30 -13.82 -5.19
C ILE A 146 5.66 -14.53 -6.50
N PHE A 147 4.71 -15.22 -7.13
CA PHE A 147 4.99 -16.03 -8.31
C PHE A 147 4.92 -15.27 -9.64
N PHE A 148 4.10 -14.21 -9.72
CA PHE A 148 3.78 -13.54 -10.99
C PHE A 148 4.10 -12.05 -11.02
N TYR A 149 4.77 -11.52 -10.01
CA TYR A 149 5.08 -10.11 -9.81
C TYR A 149 5.57 -9.39 -11.09
N ASN A 150 6.56 -9.94 -11.79
CA ASN A 150 7.15 -9.29 -12.96
C ASN A 150 6.29 -9.39 -14.23
N ARG A 151 5.31 -10.27 -14.26
CA ARG A 151 4.54 -10.57 -15.48
C ARG A 151 3.20 -9.85 -15.55
N PHE A 152 2.56 -9.58 -14.43
CA PHE A 152 1.17 -9.11 -14.39
C PHE A 152 0.96 -7.96 -13.38
N ARG A 153 1.77 -6.91 -13.45
CA ARG A 153 1.68 -5.74 -12.55
C ARG A 153 0.29 -5.11 -12.52
N VAL A 154 -0.33 -4.95 -13.70
CA VAL A 154 -1.67 -4.36 -13.86
C VAL A 154 -2.73 -5.19 -13.14
N ILE A 155 -2.65 -6.51 -13.21
CA ILE A 155 -3.59 -7.42 -12.55
C ILE A 155 -3.51 -7.25 -11.03
N GLY A 156 -2.29 -7.13 -10.47
CA GLY A 156 -2.10 -6.85 -9.05
C GLY A 156 -2.84 -5.59 -8.60
N THR A 157 -2.69 -4.49 -9.32
CA THR A 157 -3.37 -3.22 -9.00
C THR A 157 -4.89 -3.34 -9.11
N ILE A 158 -5.41 -4.06 -10.10
CA ILE A 158 -6.85 -4.33 -10.22
C ILE A 158 -7.34 -5.15 -9.02
N CYS A 159 -6.59 -6.18 -8.61
CA CYS A 159 -6.93 -6.98 -7.43
C CYS A 159 -6.99 -6.13 -6.15
N TYR A 160 -6.05 -5.20 -5.95
CA TYR A 160 -6.12 -4.26 -4.83
C TYR A 160 -7.42 -3.46 -4.86
N LEU A 161 -7.75 -2.84 -6.00
CA LEU A 161 -8.97 -2.05 -6.15
C LEU A 161 -10.22 -2.89 -5.86
N VAL A 162 -10.34 -4.05 -6.46
CA VAL A 162 -11.48 -4.96 -6.23
C VAL A 162 -11.61 -5.30 -4.76
N MET A 163 -10.51 -5.68 -4.08
CA MET A 163 -10.55 -5.97 -2.66
C MET A 163 -10.94 -4.77 -1.81
N GLY A 164 -10.42 -3.57 -2.09
CA GLY A 164 -10.78 -2.36 -1.35
C GLY A 164 -12.26 -2.00 -1.51
N TRP A 165 -12.84 -2.20 -2.69
CA TRP A 165 -14.24 -1.89 -3.00
C TRP A 165 -15.25 -2.98 -2.57
N LEU A 166 -14.79 -4.12 -2.05
CA LEU A 166 -15.69 -5.11 -1.44
C LEU A 166 -16.54 -4.51 -0.29
N ALA A 167 -16.09 -3.44 0.36
CA ALA A 167 -16.84 -2.73 1.38
C ALA A 167 -18.22 -2.25 0.89
N VAL A 168 -18.36 -1.97 -0.40
CA VAL A 168 -19.66 -1.56 -1.01
C VAL A 168 -20.69 -2.69 -0.93
N THR A 169 -20.27 -3.95 -0.98
CA THR A 169 -21.20 -5.11 -0.89
C THR A 169 -21.81 -5.27 0.51
N ILE A 170 -21.18 -4.68 1.53
CA ILE A 170 -21.60 -4.75 2.93
C ILE A 170 -21.96 -3.35 3.49
N VAL A 171 -22.19 -2.38 2.59
CA VAL A 171 -22.45 -0.99 3.00
C VAL A 171 -23.68 -0.87 3.88
N ASN A 172 -24.81 -1.55 3.55
CA ASN A 172 -26.02 -1.46 4.34
C ASN A 172 -25.83 -1.92 5.80
N PRO A 173 -25.30 -3.13 6.08
CA PRO A 173 -24.97 -3.53 7.46
C PRO A 173 -24.01 -2.57 8.17
N LEU A 174 -23.08 -1.94 7.44
CA LEU A 174 -22.15 -0.97 8.04
C LEU A 174 -22.87 0.36 8.40
N LEU A 175 -23.80 0.82 7.57
CA LEU A 175 -24.62 2.00 7.88
C LEU A 175 -25.48 1.80 9.11
N ASP A 176 -25.95 0.57 9.39
CA ASP A 176 -26.77 0.25 10.56
C ASP A 176 -25.94 0.19 11.86
N THR A 177 -24.62 -0.01 11.77
CA THR A 177 -23.76 -0.26 12.95
C THR A 177 -22.77 0.84 13.25
N LEU A 178 -22.36 1.62 12.25
CA LEU A 178 -21.35 2.67 12.40
C LEU A 178 -21.98 4.04 12.59
N SER A 179 -21.27 4.92 13.33
CA SER A 179 -21.65 6.32 13.41
C SER A 179 -21.47 7.03 12.06
N VAL A 180 -22.20 8.12 11.88
CA VAL A 180 -22.12 8.94 10.65
C VAL A 180 -20.68 9.42 10.40
N GLU A 181 -19.95 9.79 11.45
CA GLU A 181 -18.55 10.21 11.36
C GLU A 181 -17.65 9.06 10.85
N ALA A 182 -17.86 7.83 11.34
CA ALA A 182 -17.11 6.66 10.91
C ALA A 182 -17.36 6.35 9.41
N ILE A 183 -18.60 6.51 8.95
CA ILE A 183 -18.95 6.36 7.52
C ILE A 183 -18.23 7.42 6.68
N TRP A 184 -18.20 8.69 7.10
CA TRP A 184 -17.48 9.73 6.36
C TRP A 184 -15.98 9.44 6.26
N TRP A 185 -15.35 8.94 7.33
CA TRP A 185 -13.95 8.52 7.31
C TRP A 185 -13.72 7.31 6.38
N LEU A 186 -14.66 6.36 6.35
CA LEU A 186 -14.60 5.22 5.45
C LEU A 186 -14.68 5.66 3.98
N VAL A 187 -15.60 6.56 3.65
CA VAL A 187 -15.75 7.13 2.29
C VAL A 187 -14.51 7.93 1.90
N ALA A 188 -14.02 8.80 2.77
CA ALA A 188 -12.80 9.58 2.51
C ALA A 188 -11.59 8.67 2.26
N GLY A 189 -11.44 7.61 3.09
CA GLY A 189 -10.41 6.59 2.91
C GLY A 189 -10.53 5.87 1.56
N GLY A 190 -11.73 5.47 1.16
CA GLY A 190 -11.99 4.82 -0.13
C GLY A 190 -11.66 5.70 -1.33
N VAL A 191 -11.97 7.01 -1.25
CA VAL A 191 -11.61 7.99 -2.29
C VAL A 191 -10.09 8.14 -2.39
N LEU A 192 -9.41 8.40 -1.27
CA LEU A 192 -7.96 8.53 -1.24
C LEU A 192 -7.25 7.26 -1.71
N TYR A 193 -7.74 6.10 -1.32
CA TYR A 193 -7.26 4.80 -1.79
C TYR A 193 -7.37 4.66 -3.32
N SER A 194 -8.52 5.04 -3.88
CA SER A 194 -8.75 4.97 -5.34
C SER A 194 -7.83 5.93 -6.10
N ILE A 195 -7.63 7.13 -5.59
CA ILE A 195 -6.68 8.10 -6.14
C ILE A 195 -5.26 7.52 -6.10
N GLY A 196 -4.84 6.97 -4.95
CA GLY A 196 -3.52 6.32 -4.80
C GLY A 196 -3.31 5.16 -5.78
N ALA A 197 -4.35 4.34 -6.01
CA ALA A 197 -4.28 3.23 -6.96
C ALA A 197 -4.12 3.71 -8.43
N ILE A 198 -4.72 4.85 -8.80
CA ILE A 198 -4.53 5.46 -10.13
C ILE A 198 -3.05 5.89 -10.31
N PHE A 199 -2.45 6.51 -9.30
CA PHE A 199 -1.02 6.86 -9.36
C PHE A 199 -0.13 5.61 -9.45
N LEU A 200 -0.44 4.56 -8.71
CA LEU A 200 0.29 3.29 -8.78
C LEU A 200 0.17 2.63 -10.17
N PHE A 201 -0.96 2.81 -10.85
CA PHE A 201 -1.19 2.29 -12.20
C PHE A 201 -0.40 3.06 -13.27
N SER A 202 -0.16 4.36 -13.05
CA SER A 202 0.56 5.23 -13.98
C SER A 202 2.09 5.23 -13.79
N ALA A 203 2.61 4.66 -12.70
CA ALA A 203 4.05 4.55 -12.39
C ALA A 203 4.65 3.24 -12.87
#